data_2360a236306c4799124fc97a90aa1b81
#
_entry.id   2360a236306c4799124fc97a90aa1b81
#
_cell.length_a   1.000
_cell.length_b   1.000
_cell.length_c   1.000
_cell.angle_alpha   90.00
_cell.angle_beta   90.00
_cell.angle_gamma   90.00
#
_symmetry.space_group_name_H-M   'P 1'
#
loop_
_entity.id
_entity.type
_entity.pdbx_description
1 polymer ?
#
loop_
_entity_poly.entity_id
_entity_poly.type
_entity_poly.pdbx_seq_one_letter_code
_entity_poly.pdbx_strand_id
1 'polypeptide(L)'
;VPKEILDELGYKYQSQDNNLELTILYRGTPEQTKAFIEGLGGKFQDLGFNFAVVNIPREKLEQLSLSNAIQYIELPKSLYEQDQESNRVSCIAQLAPNFDVSGEGVLVGFVDSGIDYTHPAFMNTAGTTRIEYIYDLSTGGNIYNKQMIEEAIKSSNPYSIVPSIDNTGHGTHVAGIACAGGNINPMYRGAAPNASIAMVKAARGTAVLSSQIIQGIKFLLDRSKELNMPLVINISLSTNDGAHDGSSLLEQYIRTVQSLERVAIVIAAGNEGDAGHHVGGELTKTQRKIFNIASEEKSIVMNLYKPILPDISINVINPMSQSSGNITIREGYIQGTIGSNRYYIYVSGPKPLDRKS
;
A
#
# COMPACT_ATOMS: atom_id res chain seq x y z
N VAL A 1 13.00 14.49 -11.32
CA VAL A 1 13.96 13.37 -11.16
C VAL A 1 14.22 12.79 -12.55
N PRO A 2 15.48 12.60 -12.99
CA PRO A 2 15.80 11.97 -14.28
C PRO A 2 15.15 10.58 -14.39
N LYS A 3 14.79 10.19 -15.62
CA LYS A 3 14.11 8.92 -15.90
C LYS A 3 14.93 7.71 -15.43
N GLU A 4 16.24 7.77 -15.64
CA GLU A 4 17.18 6.71 -15.28
C GLU A 4 17.14 6.42 -13.77
N ILE A 5 16.96 7.45 -12.94
CA ILE A 5 16.90 7.31 -11.47
C ILE A 5 15.57 6.70 -11.05
N LEU A 6 14.46 7.12 -11.65
CA LEU A 6 13.16 6.52 -11.37
C LEU A 6 13.15 5.04 -11.76
N ASP A 7 13.80 4.67 -12.86
CA ASP A 7 13.94 3.30 -13.31
C ASP A 7 14.86 2.47 -12.38
N GLU A 8 15.95 3.07 -11.87
CA GLU A 8 16.86 2.43 -10.91
C GLU A 8 16.21 2.27 -9.53
N LEU A 9 15.30 3.17 -9.13
CA LEU A 9 14.56 3.11 -7.88
C LEU A 9 13.39 2.10 -7.90
N GLY A 10 13.27 1.29 -8.95
CA GLY A 10 12.20 0.32 -9.06
C GLY A 10 10.85 0.90 -9.49
N TYR A 11 10.76 2.20 -9.80
CA TYR A 11 9.57 2.80 -10.40
C TYR A 11 9.33 2.35 -11.86
N LYS A 12 9.86 1.17 -12.25
CA LYS A 12 9.62 0.49 -13.54
C LYS A 12 8.16 0.08 -13.77
N TYR A 13 7.31 0.22 -12.75
CA TYR A 13 5.89 -0.15 -12.82
C TYR A 13 5.00 0.89 -13.51
N GLN A 14 5.62 1.80 -14.19
CA GLN A 14 4.86 2.74 -15.00
C GLN A 14 4.54 2.07 -16.34
N SER A 15 3.28 2.13 -16.71
CA SER A 15 2.69 1.53 -17.91
C SER A 15 3.64 1.59 -19.10
N GLN A 16 3.52 0.63 -20.01
CA GLN A 16 4.23 0.65 -21.31
C GLN A 16 4.01 1.95 -22.12
N ASP A 17 3.03 2.75 -21.70
CA ASP A 17 2.69 4.07 -22.24
C ASP A 17 3.28 5.13 -21.32
N ASN A 18 4.21 5.89 -21.65
CA ASN A 18 4.83 7.07 -21.03
C ASN A 18 3.97 7.86 -19.96
N ASN A 19 3.04 7.20 -19.31
CA ASN A 19 2.12 7.72 -18.30
C ASN A 19 2.61 7.44 -16.87
N LEU A 20 2.30 8.36 -15.96
CA LEU A 20 2.57 8.26 -14.53
C LEU A 20 1.27 7.99 -13.76
N GLU A 21 1.27 6.96 -12.93
CA GLU A 21 0.27 6.80 -11.89
C GLU A 21 0.70 7.60 -10.65
N LEU A 22 -0.21 8.42 -10.13
CA LEU A 22 0.06 9.30 -9.01
C LEU A 22 -1.12 9.27 -8.04
N THR A 23 -0.83 9.40 -6.75
CA THR A 23 -1.84 9.71 -5.75
C THR A 23 -1.86 11.21 -5.54
N ILE A 24 -3.04 11.82 -5.56
CA ILE A 24 -3.20 13.25 -5.37
C ILE A 24 -4.18 13.57 -4.23
N LEU A 25 -3.92 14.66 -3.55
CA LEU A 25 -4.90 15.37 -2.72
C LEU A 25 -5.33 16.61 -3.48
N TYR A 26 -6.62 16.79 -3.72
CA TYR A 26 -7.12 17.87 -4.56
C TYR A 26 -8.06 18.83 -3.77
N ARG A 27 -8.41 19.94 -4.39
CA ARG A 27 -9.35 20.95 -3.86
C ARG A 27 -10.53 21.07 -4.78
N GLY A 28 -11.66 21.47 -4.23
CA GLY A 28 -12.90 21.63 -4.99
C GLY A 28 -13.68 20.34 -5.14
N THR A 29 -14.43 20.20 -6.21
CA THR A 29 -15.29 19.04 -6.43
C THR A 29 -14.58 17.96 -7.28
N PRO A 30 -14.98 16.67 -7.11
CA PRO A 30 -14.46 15.59 -7.94
C PRO A 30 -14.65 15.86 -9.44
N GLU A 31 -15.79 16.41 -9.83
CA GLU A 31 -16.15 16.68 -11.24
C GLU A 31 -15.21 17.72 -11.87
N GLN A 32 -14.90 18.80 -11.13
CA GLN A 32 -13.97 19.84 -11.59
C GLN A 32 -12.55 19.29 -11.76
N THR A 33 -12.10 18.49 -10.77
CA THR A 33 -10.77 17.88 -10.81
C THR A 33 -10.68 16.84 -11.90
N LYS A 34 -11.72 16.02 -12.08
CA LYS A 34 -11.82 15.05 -13.17
C LYS A 34 -11.69 15.74 -14.52
N ALA A 35 -12.48 16.79 -14.78
CA ALA A 35 -12.42 17.52 -16.04
C ALA A 35 -11.03 18.12 -16.30
N PHE A 36 -10.36 18.61 -15.26
CA PHE A 36 -8.98 19.11 -15.37
C PHE A 36 -8.00 17.98 -15.75
N ILE A 37 -8.05 16.84 -15.07
CA ILE A 37 -7.16 15.70 -15.33
C ILE A 37 -7.41 15.12 -16.74
N GLU A 38 -8.67 14.96 -17.15
CA GLU A 38 -9.03 14.51 -18.49
C GLU A 38 -8.58 15.50 -19.57
N GLY A 39 -8.61 16.80 -19.28
CA GLY A 39 -8.06 17.86 -20.13
C GLY A 39 -6.53 17.79 -20.32
N LEU A 40 -5.82 17.16 -19.38
CA LEU A 40 -4.40 16.82 -19.51
C LEU A 40 -4.15 15.52 -20.30
N GLY A 41 -5.19 14.84 -20.76
CA GLY A 41 -5.10 13.50 -21.38
C GLY A 41 -4.97 12.37 -20.38
N GLY A 42 -5.30 12.61 -19.11
CA GLY A 42 -5.18 11.65 -18.02
C GLY A 42 -6.48 10.92 -17.70
N LYS A 43 -6.37 9.98 -16.75
CA LYS A 43 -7.49 9.28 -16.11
C LYS A 43 -7.59 9.70 -14.66
N PHE A 44 -8.80 9.81 -14.14
CA PHE A 44 -9.08 10.20 -12.77
C PHE A 44 -9.96 9.17 -12.09
N GLN A 45 -9.53 8.69 -10.93
CA GLN A 45 -10.31 7.82 -10.06
C GLN A 45 -10.46 8.49 -8.70
N ASP A 46 -11.68 8.94 -8.40
CA ASP A 46 -12.00 9.50 -7.09
C ASP A 46 -12.02 8.42 -6.02
N LEU A 47 -11.37 8.72 -4.88
CA LEU A 47 -11.30 7.83 -3.71
C LEU A 47 -12.11 8.38 -2.52
N GLY A 48 -12.81 9.50 -2.73
CA GLY A 48 -13.46 10.25 -1.67
C GLY A 48 -12.46 11.07 -0.83
N PHE A 49 -13.00 11.92 0.05
CA PHE A 49 -12.23 12.75 0.97
C PHE A 49 -11.17 13.64 0.28
N ASN A 50 -11.41 14.02 -0.97
CA ASN A 50 -10.49 14.79 -1.82
C ASN A 50 -9.21 14.04 -2.23
N PHE A 51 -9.16 12.72 -2.07
CA PHE A 51 -8.09 11.89 -2.60
C PHE A 51 -8.48 11.29 -3.95
N ALA A 52 -7.50 11.16 -4.85
CA ALA A 52 -7.67 10.46 -6.10
C ALA A 52 -6.39 9.75 -6.54
N VAL A 53 -6.55 8.66 -7.30
CA VAL A 53 -5.49 8.13 -8.15
C VAL A 53 -5.69 8.70 -9.55
N VAL A 54 -4.61 9.22 -10.12
CA VAL A 54 -4.60 9.75 -11.48
C VAL A 54 -3.51 9.08 -12.29
N ASN A 55 -3.78 8.91 -13.57
CA ASN A 55 -2.79 8.40 -14.52
C ASN A 55 -2.67 9.45 -15.63
N ILE A 56 -1.51 10.11 -15.74
CA ILE A 56 -1.30 11.24 -16.66
C ILE A 56 -0.05 11.05 -17.51
N PRO A 57 0.01 11.64 -18.72
CA PRO A 57 1.24 11.71 -19.49
C PRO A 57 2.34 12.43 -18.69
N ARG A 58 3.55 11.86 -18.71
CA ARG A 58 4.69 12.35 -17.91
C ARG A 58 5.02 13.81 -18.16
N GLU A 59 4.91 14.26 -19.40
CA GLU A 59 5.15 15.65 -19.81
C GLU A 59 4.13 16.63 -19.22
N LYS A 60 3.01 16.12 -18.67
CA LYS A 60 1.97 16.93 -18.03
C LYS A 60 2.15 17.08 -16.50
N LEU A 61 3.18 16.44 -15.93
CA LEU A 61 3.42 16.48 -14.48
C LEU A 61 3.67 17.92 -13.99
N GLU A 62 4.43 18.73 -14.73
CA GLU A 62 4.66 20.13 -14.36
C GLU A 62 3.35 20.92 -14.37
N GLN A 63 2.54 20.77 -15.41
CA GLN A 63 1.24 21.43 -15.51
C GLN A 63 0.30 21.01 -14.37
N LEU A 64 0.31 19.73 -13.99
CA LEU A 64 -0.44 19.24 -12.82
C LEU A 64 0.05 19.90 -11.53
N SER A 65 1.37 19.98 -11.32
CA SER A 65 1.99 20.49 -10.10
C SER A 65 1.76 21.99 -9.88
N LEU A 66 1.62 22.75 -10.95
CA LEU A 66 1.36 24.20 -10.90
C LEU A 66 -0.12 24.53 -10.69
N SER A 67 -1.02 23.56 -10.78
CA SER A 67 -2.46 23.80 -10.62
C SER A 67 -2.83 24.09 -9.18
N ASN A 68 -3.62 25.16 -8.97
CA ASN A 68 -4.19 25.47 -7.67
C ASN A 68 -5.26 24.45 -7.20
N ALA A 69 -5.79 23.64 -8.13
CA ALA A 69 -6.73 22.57 -7.81
C ALA A 69 -6.04 21.37 -7.12
N ILE A 70 -4.72 21.26 -7.23
CA ILE A 70 -3.95 20.16 -6.63
C ILE A 70 -3.23 20.68 -5.39
N GLN A 71 -3.49 20.03 -4.28
CA GLN A 71 -2.87 20.37 -3.01
C GLN A 71 -1.55 19.60 -2.80
N TYR A 72 -1.55 18.31 -3.18
CA TYR A 72 -0.37 17.45 -3.04
C TYR A 72 -0.36 16.34 -4.10
N ILE A 73 0.84 15.91 -4.47
CA ILE A 73 1.10 14.83 -5.42
C ILE A 73 2.12 13.90 -4.78
N GLU A 74 1.83 12.61 -4.78
CA GLU A 74 2.75 11.58 -4.31
C GLU A 74 2.87 10.46 -5.35
N LEU A 75 4.12 10.01 -5.59
CA LEU A 75 4.37 8.78 -6.33
C LEU A 75 3.95 7.59 -5.46
N PRO A 76 3.26 6.58 -6.02
CA PRO A 76 2.93 5.39 -5.27
C PRO A 76 4.18 4.69 -4.74
N LYS A 77 4.14 4.25 -3.49
CA LYS A 77 5.21 3.49 -2.84
C LYS A 77 4.99 2.00 -3.04
N SER A 78 6.07 1.23 -3.11
CA SER A 78 6.01 -0.23 -3.12
C SER A 78 5.92 -0.78 -1.71
N LEU A 79 5.00 -1.73 -1.49
CA LEU A 79 4.85 -2.48 -0.25
C LEU A 79 5.07 -3.96 -0.53
N TYR A 80 5.52 -4.69 0.50
CA TYR A 80 5.87 -6.10 0.40
C TYR A 80 5.07 -6.93 1.40
N GLU A 81 4.86 -8.22 1.07
CA GLU A 81 4.11 -9.17 1.89
C GLU A 81 4.84 -9.47 3.20
N GLN A 82 4.07 -9.71 4.28
CA GLN A 82 4.58 -9.96 5.63
C GLN A 82 3.88 -11.17 6.23
N ASP A 83 4.65 -12.17 6.73
CA ASP A 83 4.16 -13.43 7.30
C ASP A 83 4.20 -13.48 8.82
N GLN A 84 3.21 -14.14 9.49
CA GLN A 84 3.26 -14.40 10.95
C GLN A 84 2.40 -15.59 11.46
N GLU A 85 2.89 -16.24 12.54
CA GLU A 85 2.17 -17.18 13.44
C GLU A 85 1.54 -16.42 14.62
N SER A 86 0.22 -16.21 14.71
CA SER A 86 -0.28 -15.28 15.73
C SER A 86 -1.50 -15.69 16.57
N ASN A 87 -2.48 -16.43 16.08
CA ASN A 87 -3.76 -16.61 16.80
C ASN A 87 -3.65 -17.30 18.18
N ARG A 88 -2.70 -18.23 18.34
CA ARG A 88 -2.48 -18.94 19.60
C ARG A 88 -1.77 -18.06 20.63
N VAL A 89 -0.74 -17.33 20.20
CA VAL A 89 0.06 -16.46 21.08
C VAL A 89 -0.75 -15.26 21.57
N SER A 90 -1.69 -14.78 20.74
CA SER A 90 -2.58 -13.65 21.07
C SER A 90 -3.80 -14.03 21.90
N CYS A 91 -3.92 -15.28 22.37
CA CYS A 91 -5.06 -15.80 23.14
C CYS A 91 -6.42 -15.66 22.45
N ILE A 92 -6.46 -15.46 21.14
CA ILE A 92 -7.69 -15.25 20.37
C ILE A 92 -8.57 -16.51 20.37
N ALA A 93 -7.95 -17.69 20.34
CA ALA A 93 -8.67 -18.97 20.35
C ALA A 93 -9.58 -19.16 21.57
N GLN A 94 -9.36 -18.42 22.66
CA GLN A 94 -10.15 -18.50 23.89
C GLN A 94 -11.35 -17.54 23.87
N LEU A 95 -11.39 -16.56 22.96
CA LEU A 95 -12.45 -15.54 22.96
C LEU A 95 -13.79 -16.10 22.47
N ALA A 96 -13.77 -16.87 21.37
CA ALA A 96 -15.01 -17.38 20.77
C ALA A 96 -15.87 -18.23 21.72
N PRO A 97 -15.32 -19.20 22.46
CA PRO A 97 -16.15 -20.00 23.39
C PRO A 97 -16.62 -19.22 24.61
N ASN A 98 -15.90 -18.18 25.05
CA ASN A 98 -16.21 -17.44 26.27
C ASN A 98 -17.17 -16.26 26.06
N PHE A 99 -17.21 -15.69 24.85
CA PHE A 99 -17.95 -14.46 24.55
C PHE A 99 -18.92 -14.58 23.38
N ASP A 100 -19.07 -15.79 22.79
CA ASP A 100 -19.93 -16.07 21.63
C ASP A 100 -19.66 -15.11 20.44
N VAL A 101 -18.39 -14.76 20.25
CA VAL A 101 -17.96 -13.89 19.15
C VAL A 101 -17.38 -14.74 18.02
N SER A 102 -17.96 -14.64 16.83
CA SER A 102 -17.58 -15.43 15.66
C SER A 102 -17.34 -14.61 14.39
N GLY A 103 -17.60 -13.30 14.46
CA GLY A 103 -17.54 -12.40 13.31
C GLY A 103 -18.78 -12.44 12.41
N GLU A 104 -19.87 -13.12 12.82
CA GLU A 104 -21.12 -13.13 12.07
C GLU A 104 -21.67 -11.71 11.90
N GLY A 105 -22.11 -11.36 10.67
CA GLY A 105 -22.62 -10.03 10.34
C GLY A 105 -21.53 -8.95 10.16
N VAL A 106 -20.24 -9.32 10.19
CA VAL A 106 -19.11 -8.43 9.96
C VAL A 106 -18.45 -8.76 8.61
N LEU A 107 -18.10 -7.75 7.85
CA LEU A 107 -17.26 -7.88 6.65
C LEU A 107 -15.78 -7.73 7.05
N VAL A 108 -14.99 -8.77 6.81
CA VAL A 108 -13.54 -8.70 6.92
C VAL A 108 -12.96 -8.55 5.51
N GLY A 109 -12.35 -7.39 5.25
CA GLY A 109 -11.72 -7.04 4.00
C GLY A 109 -10.21 -7.23 4.06
N PHE A 110 -9.63 -7.71 2.97
CA PHE A 110 -8.18 -7.89 2.82
C PHE A 110 -7.69 -7.11 1.61
N VAL A 111 -6.54 -6.46 1.73
CA VAL A 111 -5.80 -5.91 0.60
C VAL A 111 -4.47 -6.65 0.56
N ASP A 112 -4.34 -7.62 -0.35
CA ASP A 112 -3.26 -8.60 -0.33
C ASP A 112 -2.97 -9.20 -1.72
N SER A 113 -2.25 -10.32 -1.79
CA SER A 113 -1.88 -11.03 -3.04
C SER A 113 -3.04 -11.74 -3.74
N GLY A 114 -4.17 -11.95 -3.05
CA GLY A 114 -5.34 -12.67 -3.55
C GLY A 114 -5.88 -13.66 -2.52
N ILE A 115 -6.78 -14.54 -2.96
CA ILE A 115 -7.35 -15.62 -2.14
C ILE A 115 -7.63 -16.83 -3.03
N ASP A 116 -7.29 -18.02 -2.56
CA ASP A 116 -7.80 -19.25 -3.13
C ASP A 116 -9.28 -19.42 -2.71
N TYR A 117 -10.17 -18.89 -3.54
CA TYR A 117 -11.60 -18.90 -3.27
C TYR A 117 -12.23 -20.30 -3.34
N THR A 118 -11.50 -21.29 -3.86
CA THR A 118 -11.96 -22.69 -3.92
C THR A 118 -11.68 -23.42 -2.61
N HIS A 119 -10.84 -22.83 -1.73
CA HIS A 119 -10.40 -23.48 -0.49
C HIS A 119 -11.58 -23.66 0.49
N PRO A 120 -11.84 -24.90 1.00
CA PRO A 120 -12.99 -25.18 1.87
C PRO A 120 -13.05 -24.36 3.16
N ALA A 121 -11.91 -23.88 3.66
CA ALA A 121 -11.85 -23.05 4.86
C ALA A 121 -12.68 -21.76 4.77
N PHE A 122 -12.98 -21.28 3.56
CA PHE A 122 -13.77 -20.08 3.31
C PHE A 122 -15.24 -20.36 3.00
N MET A 123 -15.66 -21.60 3.15
CA MET A 123 -17.06 -22.01 2.99
C MET A 123 -17.74 -22.07 4.38
N ASN A 124 -19.05 -21.92 4.39
CA ASN A 124 -19.87 -22.19 5.56
C ASN A 124 -20.18 -23.69 5.67
N THR A 125 -20.90 -24.10 6.72
CA THR A 125 -21.27 -25.49 6.96
C THR A 125 -22.23 -26.06 5.89
N ALA A 126 -22.92 -25.21 5.13
CA ALA A 126 -23.77 -25.61 4.02
C ALA A 126 -23.00 -25.77 2.69
N GLY A 127 -21.68 -25.54 2.70
CA GLY A 127 -20.82 -25.65 1.51
C GLY A 127 -20.89 -24.46 0.56
N THR A 128 -21.51 -23.34 0.99
CA THR A 128 -21.54 -22.09 0.22
C THR A 128 -20.40 -21.18 0.66
N THR A 129 -19.89 -20.35 -0.29
CA THR A 129 -18.79 -19.44 0.03
C THR A 129 -19.20 -18.32 0.99
N ARG A 130 -18.27 -17.92 1.86
CA ARG A 130 -18.39 -16.70 2.68
C ARG A 130 -17.71 -15.50 2.03
N ILE A 131 -17.10 -15.69 0.85
CA ILE A 131 -16.48 -14.60 0.10
C ILE A 131 -17.57 -13.85 -0.67
N GLU A 132 -17.81 -12.62 -0.28
CA GLU A 132 -18.82 -11.76 -0.90
C GLU A 132 -18.31 -11.12 -2.19
N TYR A 133 -17.01 -10.74 -2.21
CA TYR A 133 -16.36 -10.09 -3.36
C TYR A 133 -14.89 -10.43 -3.47
N ILE A 134 -14.43 -10.51 -4.72
CA ILE A 134 -13.00 -10.42 -5.08
C ILE A 134 -12.87 -9.24 -6.05
N TYR A 135 -11.96 -8.31 -5.75
CA TYR A 135 -11.57 -7.21 -6.62
C TYR A 135 -10.13 -7.42 -7.08
N ASP A 136 -9.93 -7.79 -8.33
CA ASP A 136 -8.61 -8.10 -8.88
C ASP A 136 -8.03 -6.89 -9.62
N LEU A 137 -7.16 -6.14 -8.96
CA LEU A 137 -6.45 -5.00 -9.53
C LEU A 137 -5.29 -5.42 -10.45
N SER A 138 -4.81 -6.66 -10.35
CA SER A 138 -3.70 -7.15 -11.17
C SER A 138 -4.09 -7.35 -12.64
N THR A 139 -5.37 -7.55 -12.92
CA THR A 139 -5.93 -7.83 -14.25
C THR A 139 -6.80 -6.69 -14.79
N GLY A 140 -6.60 -5.45 -14.30
CA GLY A 140 -7.34 -4.29 -14.79
C GLY A 140 -8.56 -3.89 -13.96
N GLY A 141 -8.75 -4.46 -12.77
CA GLY A 141 -9.80 -4.07 -11.84
C GLY A 141 -11.12 -4.83 -12.02
N ASN A 142 -11.04 -6.12 -12.30
CA ASN A 142 -12.21 -6.98 -12.40
C ASN A 142 -12.82 -7.26 -11.02
N ILE A 143 -14.15 -7.20 -10.93
CA ILE A 143 -14.90 -7.47 -9.71
C ILE A 143 -15.71 -8.73 -9.90
N TYR A 144 -15.56 -9.68 -8.97
CA TYR A 144 -16.30 -10.93 -8.91
C TYR A 144 -17.15 -10.93 -7.64
N ASN A 145 -18.46 -11.06 -7.79
CA ASN A 145 -19.38 -11.14 -6.66
C ASN A 145 -19.55 -12.59 -6.19
N LYS A 146 -20.23 -12.77 -5.06
CA LYS A 146 -20.48 -14.07 -4.46
C LYS A 146 -21.13 -15.08 -5.42
N GLN A 147 -22.10 -14.65 -6.22
CA GLN A 147 -22.76 -15.54 -7.17
C GLN A 147 -21.78 -16.09 -8.20
N MET A 148 -20.94 -15.24 -8.80
CA MET A 148 -19.91 -15.66 -9.77
C MET A 148 -18.90 -16.62 -9.12
N ILE A 149 -18.52 -16.36 -7.87
CA ILE A 149 -17.58 -17.21 -7.11
C ILE A 149 -18.24 -18.58 -6.86
N GLU A 150 -19.49 -18.64 -6.46
CA GLU A 150 -20.22 -19.90 -6.26
C GLU A 150 -20.41 -20.70 -7.55
N GLU A 151 -20.68 -20.03 -8.67
CA GLU A 151 -20.73 -20.66 -9.99
C GLU A 151 -19.38 -21.24 -10.36
N ALA A 152 -18.30 -20.50 -10.10
CA ALA A 152 -16.94 -20.97 -10.34
C ALA A 152 -16.60 -22.21 -9.49
N ILE A 153 -16.88 -22.18 -8.20
CA ILE A 153 -16.61 -23.31 -7.27
C ILE A 153 -17.33 -24.59 -7.73
N LYS A 154 -18.53 -24.47 -8.28
CA LYS A 154 -19.31 -25.62 -8.79
C LYS A 154 -18.83 -26.13 -10.15
N SER A 155 -18.01 -25.37 -10.85
CA SER A 155 -17.49 -25.70 -12.17
C SER A 155 -16.33 -26.71 -12.07
N SER A 156 -16.17 -27.54 -13.09
CA SER A 156 -14.98 -28.40 -13.24
C SER A 156 -13.70 -27.59 -13.53
N ASN A 157 -13.83 -26.34 -13.96
CA ASN A 157 -12.72 -25.41 -14.16
C ASN A 157 -13.05 -24.04 -13.55
N PRO A 158 -12.89 -23.85 -12.23
CA PRO A 158 -13.26 -22.63 -11.53
C PRO A 158 -12.62 -21.38 -12.12
N TYR A 159 -11.34 -21.46 -12.46
CA TYR A 159 -10.55 -20.30 -12.93
C TYR A 159 -10.88 -19.87 -14.36
N SER A 160 -11.70 -20.61 -15.10
CA SER A 160 -12.27 -20.14 -16.37
C SER A 160 -13.40 -19.13 -16.16
N ILE A 161 -14.04 -19.13 -14.99
CA ILE A 161 -15.14 -18.23 -14.61
C ILE A 161 -14.62 -17.06 -13.79
N VAL A 162 -13.82 -17.36 -12.75
CA VAL A 162 -13.19 -16.36 -11.89
C VAL A 162 -11.66 -16.55 -11.98
N PRO A 163 -10.97 -15.91 -12.94
CA PRO A 163 -9.53 -16.10 -13.18
C PRO A 163 -8.64 -15.32 -12.19
N SER A 164 -9.08 -15.14 -10.96
CA SER A 164 -8.30 -14.51 -9.90
C SER A 164 -7.61 -15.57 -9.06
N ILE A 165 -6.29 -15.64 -9.14
CA ILE A 165 -5.47 -16.66 -8.50
C ILE A 165 -4.52 -15.99 -7.50
N ASP A 166 -4.44 -16.50 -6.30
CA ASP A 166 -3.40 -16.11 -5.35
C ASP A 166 -2.09 -16.85 -5.69
N ASN A 167 -1.18 -16.16 -6.37
CA ASN A 167 0.05 -16.77 -6.87
C ASN A 167 1.11 -17.01 -5.77
N THR A 168 1.06 -16.26 -4.69
CA THR A 168 2.02 -16.38 -3.57
C THR A 168 1.47 -17.20 -2.42
N GLY A 169 0.15 -17.29 -2.29
CA GLY A 169 -0.54 -17.93 -1.18
C GLY A 169 -0.60 -17.06 0.08
N HIS A 170 0.04 -15.88 0.09
CA HIS A 170 0.12 -15.02 1.26
C HIS A 170 -1.27 -14.51 1.67
N GLY A 171 -2.05 -13.93 0.76
CA GLY A 171 -3.40 -13.43 1.07
C GLY A 171 -4.36 -14.54 1.49
N THR A 172 -4.24 -15.75 0.91
CA THR A 172 -4.99 -16.94 1.32
C THR A 172 -4.64 -17.33 2.76
N HIS A 173 -3.36 -17.33 3.11
CA HIS A 173 -2.89 -17.63 4.46
C HIS A 173 -3.38 -16.61 5.48
N VAL A 174 -3.21 -15.32 5.19
CA VAL A 174 -3.69 -14.22 6.05
C VAL A 174 -5.21 -14.27 6.26
N ALA A 175 -5.97 -14.50 5.18
CA ALA A 175 -7.41 -14.68 5.27
C ALA A 175 -7.79 -15.93 6.09
N GLY A 176 -6.99 -16.99 6.01
CA GLY A 176 -7.16 -18.20 6.82
C GLY A 176 -6.98 -17.95 8.30
N ILE A 177 -5.92 -17.25 8.70
CA ILE A 177 -5.67 -16.86 10.11
C ILE A 177 -6.83 -16.03 10.66
N ALA A 178 -7.38 -15.13 9.86
CA ALA A 178 -8.48 -14.28 10.30
C ALA A 178 -9.84 -14.99 10.25
N CYS A 179 -10.14 -15.73 9.17
CA CYS A 179 -11.51 -16.10 8.83
C CYS A 179 -11.74 -17.59 8.50
N ALA A 180 -10.74 -18.49 8.64
CA ALA A 180 -10.99 -19.91 8.38
C ALA A 180 -12.11 -20.47 9.27
N GLY A 181 -13.06 -21.20 8.66
CA GLY A 181 -14.23 -21.77 9.36
C GLY A 181 -13.89 -22.94 10.29
N GLY A 182 -12.70 -23.54 10.16
CA GLY A 182 -12.32 -24.74 10.87
C GLY A 182 -12.93 -26.03 10.27
N ASN A 183 -13.49 -25.97 9.08
CA ASN A 183 -14.22 -27.06 8.43
C ASN A 183 -13.32 -28.25 8.06
N ILE A 184 -12.04 -28.01 7.80
CA ILE A 184 -11.06 -29.05 7.48
C ILE A 184 -10.48 -29.64 8.76
N ASN A 185 -10.05 -28.76 9.65
CA ASN A 185 -9.50 -29.12 10.96
C ASN A 185 -9.80 -27.97 11.93
N PRO A 186 -10.54 -28.23 13.03
CA PRO A 186 -10.89 -27.22 14.02
C PRO A 186 -9.68 -26.47 14.62
N MET A 187 -8.48 -27.08 14.60
CA MET A 187 -7.25 -26.46 15.06
C MET A 187 -6.85 -25.23 14.24
N TYR A 188 -7.23 -25.17 12.97
CA TYR A 188 -6.95 -24.07 12.05
C TYR A 188 -8.16 -23.12 11.90
N ARG A 189 -9.01 -23.06 12.92
CA ARG A 189 -10.10 -22.09 12.96
C ARG A 189 -9.55 -20.67 13.11
N GLY A 190 -10.01 -19.75 12.27
CA GLY A 190 -9.64 -18.35 12.31
C GLY A 190 -10.27 -17.59 13.49
N ALA A 191 -9.82 -16.35 13.66
CA ALA A 191 -10.33 -15.46 14.73
C ALA A 191 -11.82 -15.11 14.56
N ALA A 192 -12.29 -14.97 13.32
CA ALA A 192 -13.67 -14.62 12.94
C ALA A 192 -14.24 -15.64 11.95
N PRO A 193 -14.50 -16.90 12.37
CA PRO A 193 -14.79 -18.01 11.47
C PRO A 193 -16.13 -17.92 10.74
N ASN A 194 -17.04 -17.04 11.15
CA ASN A 194 -18.34 -16.82 10.53
C ASN A 194 -18.43 -15.45 9.81
N ALA A 195 -17.34 -14.69 9.76
CA ALA A 195 -17.34 -13.42 9.07
C ALA A 195 -17.54 -13.58 7.55
N SER A 196 -18.19 -12.59 6.93
CA SER A 196 -18.16 -12.39 5.48
C SER A 196 -16.79 -11.88 5.05
N ILE A 197 -16.32 -12.28 3.89
CA ILE A 197 -14.97 -12.00 3.40
C ILE A 197 -15.04 -11.18 2.12
N ALA A 198 -14.18 -10.16 1.99
CA ALA A 198 -13.91 -9.50 0.73
C ALA A 198 -12.41 -9.40 0.50
N MET A 199 -11.95 -9.80 -0.68
CA MET A 199 -10.54 -9.77 -1.04
C MET A 199 -10.29 -8.75 -2.14
N VAL A 200 -9.31 -7.86 -1.91
CA VAL A 200 -8.72 -7.03 -2.94
C VAL A 200 -7.35 -7.61 -3.27
N LYS A 201 -7.22 -8.17 -4.47
CA LYS A 201 -5.94 -8.61 -4.99
C LYS A 201 -5.21 -7.41 -5.58
N ALA A 202 -4.23 -6.90 -4.85
CA ALA A 202 -3.50 -5.69 -5.18
C ALA A 202 -2.14 -5.96 -5.86
N ALA A 203 -1.59 -7.17 -5.73
CA ALA A 203 -0.24 -7.47 -6.20
C ALA A 203 -0.12 -7.48 -7.73
N ARG A 204 0.92 -6.79 -8.21
CA ARG A 204 1.45 -6.91 -9.56
C ARG A 204 2.90 -7.41 -9.45
N GLY A 205 3.11 -8.71 -9.54
CA GLY A 205 4.41 -9.32 -9.25
C GLY A 205 4.64 -9.45 -7.74
N THR A 206 5.82 -9.01 -7.25
CA THR A 206 6.23 -9.16 -5.84
C THR A 206 5.95 -7.93 -4.97
N ALA A 207 5.42 -6.85 -5.54
CA ALA A 207 5.16 -5.61 -4.81
C ALA A 207 3.74 -5.09 -5.05
N VAL A 208 3.20 -4.41 -4.04
CA VAL A 208 1.91 -3.71 -4.09
C VAL A 208 2.16 -2.21 -4.00
N LEU A 209 1.50 -1.44 -4.86
CA LEU A 209 1.59 0.02 -4.81
C LEU A 209 0.63 0.60 -3.77
N SER A 210 1.06 1.66 -3.07
CA SER A 210 0.21 2.37 -2.12
C SER A 210 -1.09 2.90 -2.73
N SER A 211 -1.08 3.27 -4.01
CA SER A 211 -2.28 3.62 -4.78
C SER A 211 -3.30 2.48 -4.85
N GLN A 212 -2.83 1.24 -5.01
CA GLN A 212 -3.70 0.06 -5.06
C GLN A 212 -4.30 -0.24 -3.68
N ILE A 213 -3.54 0.02 -2.60
CA ILE A 213 -4.05 -0.11 -1.23
C ILE A 213 -5.19 0.89 -1.01
N ILE A 214 -5.01 2.15 -1.38
CA ILE A 214 -6.04 3.17 -1.25
C ILE A 214 -7.29 2.81 -2.08
N GLN A 215 -7.10 2.34 -3.32
CA GLN A 215 -8.20 1.83 -4.17
C GLN A 215 -8.93 0.65 -3.52
N GLY A 216 -8.16 -0.28 -2.93
CA GLY A 216 -8.70 -1.42 -2.22
C GLY A 216 -9.52 -1.03 -0.99
N ILE A 217 -9.02 -0.12 -0.16
CA ILE A 217 -9.75 0.41 0.99
C ILE A 217 -11.06 1.07 0.54
N LYS A 218 -11.02 1.90 -0.52
CA LYS A 218 -12.24 2.52 -1.07
C LYS A 218 -13.26 1.48 -1.52
N PHE A 219 -12.82 0.46 -2.26
CA PHE A 219 -13.69 -0.63 -2.69
C PHE A 219 -14.36 -1.32 -1.49
N LEU A 220 -13.58 -1.69 -0.47
CA LEU A 220 -14.09 -2.37 0.73
C LEU A 220 -15.11 -1.50 1.49
N LEU A 221 -14.87 -0.19 1.57
CA LEU A 221 -15.83 0.76 2.15
C LEU A 221 -17.17 0.77 1.40
N ASP A 222 -17.11 0.78 0.07
CA ASP A 222 -18.33 0.79 -0.74
C ASP A 222 -19.10 -0.52 -0.58
N ARG A 223 -18.40 -1.66 -0.53
CA ARG A 223 -19.04 -2.98 -0.31
C ARG A 223 -19.64 -3.11 1.09
N SER A 224 -18.94 -2.62 2.13
CA SER A 224 -19.47 -2.58 3.50
C SER A 224 -20.79 -1.80 3.59
N LYS A 225 -20.87 -0.65 2.92
CA LYS A 225 -22.09 0.16 2.85
C LYS A 225 -23.20 -0.57 2.12
N GLU A 226 -22.91 -1.19 0.98
CA GLU A 226 -23.86 -1.94 0.18
C GLU A 226 -24.45 -3.12 0.96
N LEU A 227 -23.60 -3.86 1.67
CA LEU A 227 -23.98 -5.00 2.49
C LEU A 227 -24.54 -4.58 3.87
N ASN A 228 -24.48 -3.30 4.22
CA ASN A 228 -24.80 -2.77 5.54
C ASN A 228 -24.12 -3.50 6.70
N MET A 229 -22.84 -3.86 6.51
CA MET A 229 -22.03 -4.58 7.52
C MET A 229 -20.95 -3.67 8.12
N PRO A 230 -20.60 -3.80 9.41
CA PRO A 230 -19.35 -3.27 9.93
C PRO A 230 -18.17 -3.84 9.15
N LEU A 231 -17.11 -3.04 9.01
CA LEU A 231 -15.94 -3.38 8.21
C LEU A 231 -14.68 -3.47 9.07
N VAL A 232 -13.96 -4.57 8.93
CA VAL A 232 -12.57 -4.69 9.42
C VAL A 232 -11.68 -4.89 8.21
N ILE A 233 -10.69 -4.03 8.02
CA ILE A 233 -9.73 -4.14 6.92
C ILE A 233 -8.40 -4.62 7.48
N ASN A 234 -7.85 -5.69 6.90
CA ASN A 234 -6.49 -6.17 7.17
C ASN A 234 -5.57 -5.79 6.01
N ILE A 235 -4.42 -5.20 6.36
CA ILE A 235 -3.33 -4.88 5.44
C ILE A 235 -2.06 -5.50 5.99
N SER A 236 -1.71 -6.70 5.49
CA SER A 236 -0.50 -7.43 5.87
C SER A 236 0.66 -7.12 4.93
N LEU A 237 0.87 -5.84 4.68
CA LEU A 237 1.89 -5.31 3.79
C LEU A 237 2.66 -4.20 4.51
N SER A 238 3.95 -4.08 4.23
CA SER A 238 4.79 -3.04 4.82
C SER A 238 5.72 -2.38 3.79
N THR A 239 6.24 -1.22 4.16
CA THR A 239 7.29 -0.51 3.42
C THR A 239 8.16 0.26 4.41
N ASN A 240 9.46 0.34 4.12
CA ASN A 240 10.38 1.23 4.83
C ASN A 240 10.41 2.65 4.23
N ASP A 241 9.65 2.89 3.14
CA ASP A 241 9.57 4.18 2.49
C ASP A 241 8.49 5.05 3.15
N GLY A 242 8.88 6.20 3.66
CA GLY A 242 7.99 7.15 4.31
C GLY A 242 8.60 7.79 5.54
N ALA A 243 8.01 8.88 6.00
CA ALA A 243 8.47 9.63 7.17
C ALA A 243 8.15 8.91 8.50
N HIS A 244 7.32 7.89 8.49
CA HIS A 244 6.84 7.13 9.66
C HIS A 244 6.18 8.02 10.73
N ASP A 245 5.54 9.11 10.30
CA ASP A 245 4.94 10.13 11.17
C ASP A 245 3.48 10.44 10.82
N GLY A 246 2.87 9.62 9.97
CA GLY A 246 1.48 9.81 9.52
C GLY A 246 1.30 10.86 8.43
N SER A 247 2.38 11.35 7.81
CA SER A 247 2.32 12.44 6.83
C SER A 247 2.23 12.01 5.37
N SER A 248 2.47 10.74 5.03
CA SER A 248 2.25 10.25 3.68
C SER A 248 0.77 10.25 3.30
N LEU A 249 0.45 10.31 2.01
CA LEU A 249 -0.96 10.31 1.59
C LEU A 249 -1.67 9.00 1.95
N LEU A 250 -0.97 7.86 1.91
CA LEU A 250 -1.51 6.58 2.36
C LEU A 250 -1.92 6.64 3.84
N GLU A 251 -1.01 7.11 4.71
CA GLU A 251 -1.26 7.23 6.14
C GLU A 251 -2.39 8.20 6.45
N GLN A 252 -2.42 9.35 5.76
CA GLN A 252 -3.50 10.33 5.90
C GLN A 252 -4.85 9.76 5.46
N TYR A 253 -4.89 9.00 4.37
CA TYR A 253 -6.12 8.34 3.90
C TYR A 253 -6.61 7.30 4.90
N ILE A 254 -5.73 6.42 5.38
CA ILE A 254 -6.05 5.42 6.39
C ILE A 254 -6.61 6.09 7.65
N ARG A 255 -5.95 7.14 8.16
CA ARG A 255 -6.42 7.90 9.32
C ARG A 255 -7.80 8.50 9.10
N THR A 256 -8.06 9.04 7.91
CA THR A 256 -9.36 9.62 7.56
C THR A 256 -10.45 8.55 7.54
N VAL A 257 -10.17 7.41 6.91
CA VAL A 257 -11.12 6.29 6.84
C VAL A 257 -11.40 5.69 8.22
N GLN A 258 -10.36 5.53 9.05
CA GLN A 258 -10.51 4.97 10.40
C GLN A 258 -11.35 5.87 11.33
N SER A 259 -11.52 7.15 11.00
CA SER A 259 -12.42 8.04 11.74
C SER A 259 -13.91 7.80 11.47
N LEU A 260 -14.24 6.97 10.50
CA LEU A 260 -15.62 6.60 10.17
C LEU A 260 -16.17 5.60 11.20
N GLU A 261 -17.46 5.72 11.44
CA GLU A 261 -18.16 4.75 12.30
C GLU A 261 -18.19 3.36 11.64
N ARG A 262 -18.13 2.31 12.48
CA ARG A 262 -18.20 0.90 12.07
C ARG A 262 -17.06 0.45 11.14
N VAL A 263 -15.92 1.12 11.15
CA VAL A 263 -14.72 0.75 10.37
C VAL A 263 -13.52 0.60 11.31
N ALA A 264 -12.79 -0.50 11.16
CA ALA A 264 -11.48 -0.70 11.80
C ALA A 264 -10.46 -1.10 10.74
N ILE A 265 -9.25 -0.54 10.81
CA ILE A 265 -8.14 -0.89 9.91
C ILE A 265 -6.99 -1.42 10.76
N VAL A 266 -6.49 -2.59 10.40
CA VAL A 266 -5.37 -3.27 11.06
C VAL A 266 -4.23 -3.40 10.06
N ILE A 267 -3.04 -2.98 10.46
CA ILE A 267 -1.86 -2.93 9.60
C ILE A 267 -0.73 -3.69 10.28
N ALA A 268 0.01 -4.49 9.53
CA ALA A 268 1.18 -5.18 10.03
C ALA A 268 2.28 -4.18 10.42
N ALA A 269 2.96 -4.44 11.54
CA ALA A 269 4.09 -3.63 12.02
C ALA A 269 5.38 -3.86 11.20
N GLY A 270 5.41 -4.89 10.36
CA GLY A 270 6.57 -5.31 9.58
C GLY A 270 7.40 -6.40 10.26
N ASN A 271 8.25 -7.07 9.50
CA ASN A 271 9.09 -8.20 9.94
C ASN A 271 10.58 -7.87 10.00
N GLU A 272 10.97 -6.62 9.72
CA GLU A 272 12.35 -6.19 9.52
C GLU A 272 12.93 -5.41 10.72
N GLY A 273 12.44 -5.64 11.93
CA GLY A 273 12.87 -4.93 13.13
C GLY A 273 14.36 -5.09 13.47
N ASP A 274 14.98 -6.18 13.02
CA ASP A 274 16.41 -6.50 13.18
C ASP A 274 17.25 -6.29 11.91
N ALA A 275 16.64 -5.92 10.79
CA ALA A 275 17.33 -5.77 9.51
C ALA A 275 18.23 -4.52 9.43
N GLY A 276 18.11 -3.59 10.38
CA GLY A 276 18.94 -2.38 10.43
C GLY A 276 18.67 -1.37 9.32
N HIS A 277 17.47 -1.40 8.73
CA HIS A 277 17.08 -0.52 7.63
C HIS A 277 16.69 0.91 8.07
N HIS A 278 16.65 1.16 9.37
CA HIS A 278 16.30 2.46 9.94
C HIS A 278 17.33 2.95 10.96
N VAL A 279 17.59 4.26 10.95
CA VAL A 279 18.36 4.95 11.97
C VAL A 279 17.74 6.30 12.27
N GLY A 280 17.50 6.56 13.55
CA GLY A 280 17.01 7.85 14.05
C GLY A 280 18.03 8.52 14.98
N GLY A 281 17.78 9.77 15.35
CA GLY A 281 18.55 10.50 16.34
C GLY A 281 18.38 12.01 16.28
N GLU A 282 18.96 12.70 17.24
CA GLU A 282 19.02 14.16 17.28
C GLU A 282 20.33 14.66 16.69
N LEU A 283 20.24 15.63 15.78
CA LEU A 283 21.39 16.26 15.15
C LEU A 283 21.72 17.58 15.89
N THR A 284 22.53 17.51 16.92
CA THR A 284 23.05 18.69 17.64
C THR A 284 24.39 19.15 17.09
N LYS A 285 25.14 18.24 16.46
CA LYS A 285 26.47 18.45 15.82
C LYS A 285 26.54 17.51 14.62
N THR A 286 27.67 17.53 13.91
CA THR A 286 27.94 16.57 12.84
C THR A 286 27.84 15.14 13.37
N GLN A 287 27.00 14.32 12.71
CA GLN A 287 26.92 12.89 12.95
C GLN A 287 27.37 12.13 11.72
N ARG A 288 28.08 11.02 11.92
CA ARG A 288 28.48 10.11 10.86
C ARG A 288 27.70 8.81 11.02
N LYS A 289 27.03 8.38 9.96
CA LYS A 289 26.39 7.08 9.86
C LYS A 289 27.09 6.27 8.77
N ILE A 290 27.36 5.00 9.04
CA ILE A 290 28.01 4.07 8.12
C ILE A 290 26.98 3.04 7.72
N PHE A 291 26.85 2.81 6.43
CA PHE A 291 25.95 1.82 5.85
C PHE A 291 26.78 0.75 5.15
N ASN A 292 26.42 -0.49 5.36
CA ASN A 292 26.99 -1.61 4.62
C ASN A 292 26.07 -1.91 3.43
N ILE A 293 26.64 -1.95 2.24
CA ILE A 293 25.91 -2.29 1.00
C ILE A 293 26.29 -3.74 0.67
N ALA A 294 25.30 -4.60 0.42
CA ALA A 294 25.54 -5.97 -0.01
C ALA A 294 26.35 -5.99 -1.33
N SER A 295 27.20 -7.01 -1.50
CA SER A 295 28.14 -7.07 -2.62
C SER A 295 27.46 -7.12 -3.99
N GLU A 296 26.24 -7.64 -4.05
CA GLU A 296 25.45 -7.74 -5.26
C GLU A 296 24.67 -6.44 -5.61
N GLU A 297 24.54 -5.53 -4.62
CA GLU A 297 23.78 -4.30 -4.80
C GLU A 297 24.64 -3.24 -5.51
N LYS A 298 24.10 -2.71 -6.58
CA LYS A 298 24.75 -1.65 -7.40
C LYS A 298 24.39 -0.25 -6.94
N SER A 299 23.30 -0.10 -6.22
CA SER A 299 22.76 1.18 -5.75
C SER A 299 22.15 1.06 -4.37
N ILE A 300 22.13 2.16 -3.63
CA ILE A 300 21.40 2.29 -2.36
C ILE A 300 20.54 3.54 -2.42
N VAL A 301 19.33 3.42 -1.91
CA VAL A 301 18.41 4.55 -1.72
C VAL A 301 18.33 4.85 -0.25
N MET A 302 18.53 6.12 0.13
CA MET A 302 18.40 6.58 1.48
C MET A 302 17.38 7.71 1.56
N ASN A 303 16.34 7.51 2.35
CA ASN A 303 15.34 8.53 2.64
C ASN A 303 15.71 9.22 3.96
N LEU A 304 16.01 10.52 3.90
CA LEU A 304 16.31 11.32 5.08
C LEU A 304 15.12 12.24 5.39
N TYR A 305 14.48 12.01 6.51
CA TYR A 305 13.41 12.86 7.03
C TYR A 305 13.97 13.78 8.13
N LYS A 306 13.75 15.09 7.97
CA LYS A 306 14.17 16.10 8.93
C LYS A 306 13.05 17.07 9.24
N PRO A 307 13.04 17.73 10.40
CA PRO A 307 12.17 18.88 10.61
C PRO A 307 12.42 19.97 9.55
N ILE A 308 11.43 20.82 9.31
CA ILE A 308 11.52 21.93 8.34
C ILE A 308 12.71 22.84 8.67
N LEU A 309 12.90 23.14 9.93
CA LEU A 309 14.04 23.90 10.46
C LEU A 309 14.86 23.00 11.42
N PRO A 310 16.19 23.16 11.54
CA PRO A 310 17.08 24.05 10.78
C PRO A 310 17.58 23.45 9.45
N ASP A 311 18.31 24.27 8.67
CA ASP A 311 19.05 23.78 7.50
C ASP A 311 20.14 22.82 7.94
N ILE A 312 20.33 21.76 7.15
CA ILE A 312 21.39 20.78 7.33
C ILE A 312 22.23 20.67 6.06
N SER A 313 23.46 20.17 6.22
CA SER A 313 24.28 19.75 5.09
C SER A 313 24.54 18.24 5.15
N ILE A 314 24.66 17.62 3.99
CA ILE A 314 25.01 16.21 3.84
C ILE A 314 26.39 16.14 3.21
N ASN A 315 27.20 15.21 3.70
CA ASN A 315 28.47 14.83 3.09
C ASN A 315 28.43 13.32 2.84
N VAL A 316 28.51 12.94 1.59
CA VAL A 316 28.56 11.53 1.18
C VAL A 316 30.03 11.13 1.06
N ILE A 317 30.41 10.03 1.71
CA ILE A 317 31.76 9.50 1.69
C ILE A 317 31.71 8.07 1.16
N ASN A 318 32.45 7.81 0.10
CA ASN A 318 32.49 6.46 -0.49
C ASN A 318 33.44 5.52 0.32
N PRO A 319 33.46 4.21 0.03
CA PRO A 319 34.32 3.24 0.73
C PRO A 319 35.81 3.55 0.62
N MET A 320 36.26 4.30 -0.36
CA MET A 320 37.65 4.75 -0.54
C MET A 320 37.92 6.03 0.22
N SER A 321 37.08 6.46 1.14
CA SER A 321 37.20 7.71 1.93
C SER A 321 37.21 9.00 1.10
N GLN A 322 36.76 8.94 -0.13
CA GLN A 322 36.58 10.14 -0.96
C GLN A 322 35.23 10.78 -0.62
N SER A 323 35.17 12.10 -0.62
CA SER A 323 34.06 12.89 -0.08
C SER A 323 33.42 13.76 -1.16
N SER A 324 32.10 13.92 -1.10
CA SER A 324 31.36 14.91 -1.91
C SER A 324 31.61 16.35 -1.48
N GLY A 325 32.24 16.56 -0.31
CA GLY A 325 32.18 17.83 0.39
C GLY A 325 30.79 18.04 1.04
N ASN A 326 30.64 19.16 1.73
CA ASN A 326 29.36 19.51 2.35
C ASN A 326 28.39 20.05 1.31
N ILE A 327 27.28 19.36 1.15
CA ILE A 327 26.18 19.71 0.26
C ILE A 327 25.08 20.31 1.13
N THR A 328 24.81 21.60 0.98
CA THR A 328 23.69 22.24 1.68
C THR A 328 22.38 21.79 1.05
N ILE A 329 21.48 21.24 1.88
CA ILE A 329 20.19 20.75 1.44
C ILE A 329 19.25 21.94 1.25
N ARG A 330 18.91 22.19 0.00
CA ARG A 330 17.84 23.11 -0.42
C ARG A 330 16.89 22.35 -1.32
N GLU A 331 15.67 22.83 -1.45
CA GLU A 331 14.69 22.25 -2.36
C GLU A 331 15.26 22.15 -3.79
N GLY A 332 15.13 21.00 -4.40
CA GLY A 332 15.61 20.74 -5.76
C GLY A 332 16.38 19.44 -5.92
N TYR A 333 17.24 19.40 -6.91
CA TYR A 333 17.99 18.23 -7.33
C TYR A 333 19.48 18.54 -7.44
N ILE A 334 20.30 17.67 -6.88
CA ILE A 334 21.75 17.75 -6.91
C ILE A 334 22.29 16.40 -7.36
N GLN A 335 23.25 16.41 -8.26
CA GLN A 335 23.96 15.20 -8.68
C GLN A 335 25.48 15.46 -8.68
N GLY A 336 26.24 14.39 -8.51
CA GLY A 336 27.68 14.45 -8.58
C GLY A 336 28.34 13.08 -8.63
N THR A 337 29.67 13.09 -8.63
CA THR A 337 30.50 11.89 -8.61
C THR A 337 31.52 11.96 -7.49
N ILE A 338 31.82 10.82 -6.87
CA ILE A 338 32.85 10.64 -5.88
C ILE A 338 33.68 9.41 -6.31
N GLY A 339 34.84 9.66 -6.94
CA GLY A 339 35.57 8.59 -7.62
C GLY A 339 34.75 7.99 -8.74
N SER A 340 34.54 6.67 -8.72
CA SER A 340 33.68 5.94 -9.67
C SER A 340 32.20 5.93 -9.30
N ASN A 341 31.83 6.40 -8.12
CA ASN A 341 30.46 6.34 -7.63
C ASN A 341 29.69 7.61 -8.04
N ARG A 342 28.46 7.45 -8.50
CA ARG A 342 27.52 8.56 -8.72
C ARG A 342 26.62 8.71 -7.52
N TYR A 343 26.26 9.94 -7.21
CA TYR A 343 25.22 10.22 -6.21
C TYR A 343 24.20 11.21 -6.75
N TYR A 344 22.98 11.07 -6.24
CA TYR A 344 21.85 11.90 -6.59
C TYR A 344 21.14 12.26 -5.30
N ILE A 345 20.89 13.54 -5.07
CA ILE A 345 20.15 14.03 -3.90
C ILE A 345 18.96 14.79 -4.41
N TYR A 346 17.78 14.30 -4.08
CA TYR A 346 16.53 14.98 -4.35
C TYR A 346 15.98 15.48 -3.01
N VAL A 347 15.66 16.78 -2.96
CA VAL A 347 15.11 17.43 -1.76
C VAL A 347 13.70 17.89 -2.11
N SER A 348 12.71 17.27 -1.49
CA SER A 348 11.32 17.75 -1.55
C SER A 348 11.05 18.66 -0.35
N GLY A 349 10.27 19.69 -0.61
CA GLY A 349 9.90 20.71 0.37
C GLY A 349 8.99 20.19 1.49
N PRO A 350 8.39 21.10 2.24
CA PRO A 350 7.67 20.79 3.48
C PRO A 350 6.52 19.81 3.27
N LYS A 351 6.05 19.26 4.39
CA LYS A 351 4.90 18.33 4.42
C LYS A 351 3.73 18.84 3.58
N PRO A 352 2.94 17.91 3.00
CA PRO A 352 1.84 18.25 2.08
C PRO A 352 0.92 19.37 2.54
N LEU A 353 0.68 19.46 3.84
CA LEU A 353 -0.24 20.41 4.44
C LEU A 353 0.40 21.79 4.70
N ASP A 354 1.73 21.91 4.62
CA ASP A 354 2.47 23.13 4.99
C ASP A 354 2.85 24.01 3.80
N ARG A 355 2.52 23.62 2.56
CA ARG A 355 2.89 24.38 1.35
C ARG A 355 2.20 25.73 1.18
N LYS A 356 1.37 26.18 2.14
CA LYS A 356 0.64 27.45 2.05
C LYS A 356 0.58 28.22 3.38
N SER A 357 1.57 28.07 4.21
CA SER A 357 1.81 29.04 5.30
C SER A 357 2.85 30.06 4.88
#